data_d07318e6f694cabafd47dcb7e1b5563e
#
_entry.id   d07318e6f694cabafd47dcb7e1b5563e
#
_cell.length_a   1.000
_cell.length_b   1.000
_cell.length_c   1.000
_cell.angle_alpha   90.00
_cell.angle_beta   90.00
_cell.angle_gamma   90.00
#
_symmetry.space_group_name_H-M   'P 1'
#
loop_
_entity.id
_entity.type
_entity.pdbx_description
1 polymer ?
#
loop_
_entity_poly.entity_id
_entity_poly.type
_entity_poly.pdbx_seq_one_letter_code
_entity_poly.pdbx_strand_id
1 'polypeptide(L)'
;MSQNSNTKVPTQNAVKTYVDTQINAISQDKIIEGDTSVETIDSGSNGNIQFKINAALKLQVDSSGHTIPGADNASDLGSSTKRWRNIYAADMHYSNEGDKNSVDGTWGSYTIQEGENDLFLLNNRNGKKYKFNLTEVN
;
A
#
# COMPACT_ATOMS: atom_id res chain seq x y z
N MET A 1 25.54 -26.29 31.83
CA MET A 1 25.86 -24.84 31.62
C MET A 1 27.17 -24.77 30.87
N SER A 2 27.16 -24.34 29.62
CA SER A 2 28.37 -24.08 28.87
C SER A 2 29.04 -22.84 29.40
N GLN A 3 30.24 -23.00 30.00
CA GLN A 3 31.04 -21.86 30.42
C GLN A 3 31.52 -21.10 29.19
N ASN A 4 31.12 -19.86 29.07
CA ASN A 4 31.65 -18.95 28.05
C ASN A 4 33.09 -18.61 28.45
N SER A 5 34.09 -19.30 27.88
CA SER A 5 35.49 -19.11 28.17
C SER A 5 36.12 -18.20 27.16
N ASN A 6 36.55 -17.01 27.57
CA ASN A 6 37.29 -16.07 26.74
C ASN A 6 38.67 -16.55 26.27
N THR A 7 39.09 -17.75 26.72
CA THR A 7 40.41 -18.34 26.41
C THR A 7 40.34 -19.52 25.44
N LYS A 8 39.15 -19.97 25.06
CA LYS A 8 39.00 -21.08 24.09
C LYS A 8 38.61 -20.52 22.75
N VAL A 9 39.42 -20.77 21.73
CA VAL A 9 39.08 -20.49 20.32
C VAL A 9 38.01 -21.51 19.90
N PRO A 10 36.84 -21.08 19.42
CA PRO A 10 35.81 -21.97 18.95
C PRO A 10 36.29 -22.69 17.69
N THR A 11 35.86 -23.93 17.49
CA THR A 11 36.14 -24.68 16.26
C THR A 11 35.44 -24.00 15.06
N GLN A 12 35.99 -24.18 13.85
CA GLN A 12 35.36 -23.67 12.63
C GLN A 12 33.90 -24.13 12.51
N ASN A 13 33.60 -25.36 12.89
CA ASN A 13 32.25 -25.92 12.86
C ASN A 13 31.33 -25.23 13.87
N ALA A 14 31.84 -24.91 15.09
CA ALA A 14 31.05 -24.20 16.08
C ALA A 14 30.72 -22.76 15.62
N VAL A 15 31.68 -22.07 14.98
CA VAL A 15 31.45 -20.74 14.40
C VAL A 15 30.46 -20.83 13.23
N LYS A 16 30.66 -21.79 12.32
CA LYS A 16 29.74 -22.00 11.20
C LYS A 16 28.31 -22.28 11.67
N THR A 17 28.13 -23.20 12.62
CA THR A 17 26.82 -23.54 13.17
C THR A 17 26.16 -22.31 13.82
N TYR A 18 26.92 -21.52 14.58
CA TYR A 18 26.40 -20.30 15.20
C TYR A 18 25.95 -19.29 14.13
N VAL A 19 26.80 -19.03 13.11
CA VAL A 19 26.49 -18.11 12.00
C VAL A 19 25.27 -18.59 11.22
N ASP A 20 25.23 -19.87 10.85
CA ASP A 20 24.09 -20.44 10.13
C ASP A 20 22.79 -20.30 10.95
N THR A 21 22.87 -20.55 12.27
CA THR A 21 21.72 -20.38 13.16
C THR A 21 21.26 -18.94 13.23
N GLN A 22 22.19 -17.98 13.31
CA GLN A 22 21.85 -16.55 13.34
C GLN A 22 21.26 -16.09 11.98
N ILE A 23 21.85 -16.53 10.86
CA ILE A 23 21.35 -16.21 9.51
C ILE A 23 19.95 -16.79 9.32
N ASN A 24 19.72 -18.04 9.72
CA ASN A 24 18.42 -18.68 9.61
C ASN A 24 17.35 -18.08 10.56
N ALA A 25 17.80 -17.44 11.64
CA ALA A 25 16.91 -16.71 12.56
C ALA A 25 16.55 -15.30 12.04
N ILE A 26 17.31 -14.76 11.07
CA ILE A 26 16.97 -13.51 10.41
C ILE A 26 15.86 -13.81 9.40
N SER A 27 14.71 -13.24 9.60
CA SER A 27 13.62 -13.28 8.62
C SER A 27 14.09 -12.51 7.37
N GLN A 28 14.40 -13.22 6.28
CA GLN A 28 14.88 -12.62 5.04
C GLN A 28 13.72 -12.01 4.21
N ASP A 29 12.49 -12.27 4.63
CA ASP A 29 11.26 -11.84 3.98
C ASP A 29 10.68 -10.55 4.59
N LYS A 30 11.34 -9.98 5.60
CA LYS A 30 10.87 -8.74 6.24
C LYS A 30 11.96 -7.89 6.87
N ILE A 31 11.73 -6.59 6.88
CA ILE A 31 12.40 -5.58 7.69
C ILE A 31 11.49 -5.29 8.87
N ILE A 32 11.98 -5.42 10.10
CA ILE A 32 11.17 -5.29 11.32
C ILE A 32 11.89 -4.44 12.37
N GLU A 33 11.14 -3.54 13.02
CA GLU A 33 11.52 -2.85 14.25
C GLU A 33 10.31 -2.82 15.18
N GLY A 34 10.40 -3.50 16.32
CA GLY A 34 9.27 -3.70 17.22
C GLY A 34 8.12 -4.43 16.54
N ASP A 35 6.97 -3.79 16.46
CA ASP A 35 5.75 -4.29 15.80
C ASP A 35 5.46 -3.59 14.46
N THR A 36 6.44 -2.83 13.94
CA THR A 36 6.37 -2.18 12.63
C THR A 36 7.25 -2.94 11.65
N SER A 37 6.72 -3.26 10.45
CA SER A 37 7.44 -4.07 9.46
C SER A 37 7.10 -3.73 8.02
N VAL A 38 8.05 -4.07 7.13
CA VAL A 38 7.80 -4.28 5.70
C VAL A 38 8.05 -5.76 5.42
N GLU A 39 7.06 -6.48 4.93
CA GLU A 39 7.10 -7.92 4.75
C GLU A 39 6.79 -8.31 3.31
N THR A 40 7.51 -9.31 2.79
CA THR A 40 7.11 -10.03 1.58
C THR A 40 6.42 -11.32 2.00
N ILE A 41 5.21 -11.54 1.50
CA ILE A 41 4.45 -12.76 1.74
C ILE A 41 4.26 -13.41 0.38
N ASP A 42 4.83 -14.59 0.19
CA ASP A 42 4.68 -15.38 -1.03
C ASP A 42 4.33 -16.82 -0.69
N SER A 43 3.20 -17.27 -1.23
CA SER A 43 2.73 -18.66 -1.17
C SER A 43 2.39 -19.13 -2.59
N GLY A 44 3.44 -19.32 -3.40
CA GLY A 44 3.32 -19.66 -4.82
C GLY A 44 3.05 -18.43 -5.69
N SER A 45 1.90 -18.36 -6.37
CA SER A 45 1.61 -17.25 -7.31
C SER A 45 0.90 -16.04 -6.67
N ASN A 46 0.80 -15.99 -5.34
CA ASN A 46 0.02 -14.97 -4.62
C ASN A 46 0.90 -14.05 -3.76
N GLY A 47 2.09 -13.71 -4.28
CA GLY A 47 3.02 -12.82 -3.59
C GLY A 47 2.43 -11.42 -3.35
N ASN A 48 2.75 -10.84 -2.19
CA ASN A 48 2.42 -9.45 -1.89
C ASN A 48 3.48 -8.82 -0.98
N ILE A 49 3.53 -7.48 -0.97
CA ILE A 49 4.38 -6.70 -0.06
C ILE A 49 3.45 -5.98 0.90
N GLN A 50 3.69 -6.12 2.19
CA GLN A 50 2.88 -5.51 3.25
C GLN A 50 3.69 -4.49 4.05
N PHE A 51 3.08 -3.35 4.34
CA PHE A 51 3.59 -2.33 5.25
C PHE A 51 2.70 -2.32 6.49
N LYS A 52 3.27 -2.68 7.63
CA LYS A 52 2.58 -2.73 8.92
C LYS A 52 3.14 -1.69 9.87
N ILE A 53 2.27 -1.02 10.59
CA ILE A 53 2.60 -0.10 11.68
C ILE A 53 1.81 -0.53 12.90
N ASN A 54 2.48 -0.75 14.02
CA ASN A 54 1.89 -1.27 15.26
C ASN A 54 1.10 -2.56 14.98
N ALA A 55 1.75 -3.52 14.32
CA ALA A 55 1.20 -4.80 13.87
C ALA A 55 -0.01 -4.72 12.91
N ALA A 56 -0.53 -3.52 12.60
CA ALA A 56 -1.67 -3.32 11.72
C ALA A 56 -1.23 -3.07 10.27
N LEU A 57 -1.83 -3.78 9.31
CA LEU A 57 -1.64 -3.52 7.88
C LEU A 57 -2.10 -2.10 7.54
N LYS A 58 -1.23 -1.30 6.92
CA LYS A 58 -1.52 0.08 6.48
C LYS A 58 -1.55 0.22 4.97
N LEU A 59 -0.66 -0.48 4.28
CA LEU A 59 -0.52 -0.43 2.83
C LEU A 59 -0.03 -1.79 2.34
N GLN A 60 -0.45 -2.20 1.15
CA GLN A 60 0.16 -3.35 0.47
C GLN A 60 0.26 -3.14 -1.03
N VAL A 61 1.20 -3.83 -1.64
CA VAL A 61 1.22 -4.13 -3.07
C VAL A 61 0.74 -5.57 -3.22
N ASP A 62 -0.39 -5.78 -3.89
CA ASP A 62 -0.97 -7.11 -4.08
C ASP A 62 -0.29 -7.90 -5.20
N SER A 63 -0.70 -9.15 -5.41
CA SER A 63 -0.14 -10.05 -6.44
C SER A 63 -0.40 -9.57 -7.88
N SER A 64 -1.30 -8.62 -8.09
CA SER A 64 -1.57 -7.97 -9.37
C SER A 64 -0.77 -6.69 -9.58
N GLY A 65 0.00 -6.27 -8.56
CA GLY A 65 0.79 -5.04 -8.58
C GLY A 65 0.01 -3.79 -8.16
N HIS A 66 -1.22 -3.91 -7.64
CA HIS A 66 -1.97 -2.77 -7.16
C HIS A 66 -1.47 -2.32 -5.79
N THR A 67 -1.28 -1.02 -5.61
CA THR A 67 -1.00 -0.42 -4.31
C THR A 67 -2.31 -0.04 -3.63
N ILE A 68 -2.67 -0.73 -2.56
CA ILE A 68 -3.96 -0.58 -1.88
C ILE A 68 -3.79 -0.34 -0.37
N PRO A 69 -4.71 0.41 0.27
CA PRO A 69 -4.68 0.60 1.71
C PRO A 69 -4.98 -0.70 2.46
N GLY A 70 -4.63 -0.76 3.73
CA GLY A 70 -4.87 -1.93 4.58
C GLY A 70 -6.35 -2.18 4.92
N ALA A 71 -7.20 -1.18 4.75
CA ALA A 71 -8.65 -1.27 4.90
C ALA A 71 -9.33 -0.22 4.03
N ASP A 72 -10.57 -0.51 3.63
CA ASP A 72 -11.38 0.41 2.84
C ASP A 72 -11.68 1.69 3.60
N ASN A 73 -11.58 2.84 2.89
CA ASN A 73 -11.88 4.19 3.41
C ASN A 73 -11.17 4.54 4.74
N ALA A 74 -9.98 3.97 5.01
CA ALA A 74 -9.30 4.09 6.29
C ALA A 74 -7.99 4.89 6.24
N SER A 75 -7.51 5.27 5.03
CA SER A 75 -6.21 5.93 4.88
C SER A 75 -6.23 6.94 3.73
N ASP A 76 -5.57 8.07 3.94
CA ASP A 76 -5.39 9.10 2.93
C ASP A 76 -4.12 8.87 2.10
N LEU A 77 -4.13 9.33 0.85
CA LEU A 77 -2.93 9.48 0.03
C LEU A 77 -2.42 10.93 0.16
N GLY A 78 -1.50 11.16 1.08
CA GLY A 78 -1.03 12.49 1.46
C GLY A 78 -1.80 13.08 2.64
N SER A 79 -1.65 14.37 2.88
CA SER A 79 -2.36 15.11 3.94
C SER A 79 -2.51 16.58 3.56
N SER A 80 -3.25 17.36 4.36
CA SER A 80 -3.43 18.81 4.16
C SER A 80 -2.11 19.59 4.12
N THR A 81 -1.05 19.08 4.78
CA THR A 81 0.26 19.71 4.85
C THR A 81 1.35 18.98 4.08
N LYS A 82 1.11 17.74 3.64
CA LYS A 82 2.05 16.90 2.87
C LYS A 82 1.35 16.34 1.64
N ARG A 83 1.33 17.13 0.58
CA ARG A 83 0.66 16.84 -0.68
C ARG A 83 1.64 16.23 -1.70
N TRP A 84 1.13 15.34 -2.53
CA TRP A 84 1.84 14.92 -3.74
C TRP A 84 1.98 16.10 -4.69
N ARG A 85 3.15 16.25 -5.32
CA ARG A 85 3.37 17.31 -6.30
C ARG A 85 2.48 17.13 -7.52
N ASN A 86 2.43 15.92 -8.07
CA ASN A 86 1.61 15.53 -9.21
C ASN A 86 1.11 14.10 -9.00
N ILE A 87 -0.04 13.78 -9.58
CA ILE A 87 -0.57 12.43 -9.73
C ILE A 87 -0.75 12.18 -11.23
N TYR A 88 -0.12 11.11 -11.74
CA TYR A 88 -0.25 10.67 -13.13
C TYR A 88 -1.14 9.43 -13.15
N ALA A 89 -2.34 9.59 -13.65
CA ALA A 89 -3.34 8.53 -13.79
C ALA A 89 -4.06 8.68 -15.12
N ALA A 90 -4.51 7.59 -15.72
CA ALA A 90 -5.35 7.62 -16.93
C ALA A 90 -6.76 8.07 -16.54
N ASP A 91 -7.47 7.25 -15.75
CA ASP A 91 -8.80 7.56 -15.23
C ASP A 91 -8.73 7.79 -13.71
N MET A 92 -9.64 8.64 -13.19
CA MET A 92 -9.80 8.80 -11.76
C MET A 92 -11.18 8.33 -11.33
N HIS A 93 -11.21 7.29 -10.50
CA HIS A 93 -12.44 6.70 -9.96
C HIS A 93 -12.69 7.23 -8.54
N TYR A 94 -13.91 7.73 -8.31
CA TYR A 94 -14.38 8.20 -7.01
C TYR A 94 -15.63 7.42 -6.61
N SER A 95 -15.60 6.81 -5.44
CA SER A 95 -16.76 6.14 -4.86
C SER A 95 -16.76 6.34 -3.35
N ASN A 96 -17.94 6.57 -2.81
CA ASN A 96 -18.20 6.49 -1.37
C ASN A 96 -19.27 5.43 -1.09
N GLU A 97 -19.26 4.32 -1.84
CA GLU A 97 -20.13 3.19 -1.60
C GLU A 97 -19.97 2.68 -0.16
N GLY A 98 -21.08 2.45 0.52
CA GLY A 98 -21.09 2.09 1.94
C GLY A 98 -21.16 3.27 2.90
N ASP A 99 -21.02 4.53 2.40
CA ASP A 99 -21.09 5.76 3.18
C ASP A 99 -22.05 6.78 2.52
N LYS A 100 -22.16 7.97 3.08
CA LYS A 100 -23.04 9.05 2.61
C LYS A 100 -22.26 10.33 2.43
N ASN A 101 -22.50 11.06 1.32
CA ASN A 101 -21.95 12.39 1.16
C ASN A 101 -22.75 13.42 2.00
N SER A 102 -22.12 14.55 2.27
CA SER A 102 -22.68 15.62 3.12
C SER A 102 -23.67 16.53 2.42
N VAL A 103 -23.88 16.39 1.10
CA VAL A 103 -24.72 17.29 0.30
C VAL A 103 -26.17 16.80 0.26
N ASP A 104 -26.37 15.55 -0.14
CA ASP A 104 -27.70 14.95 -0.31
C ASP A 104 -27.89 13.64 0.47
N GLY A 105 -26.90 13.21 1.24
CA GLY A 105 -26.96 12.02 2.07
C GLY A 105 -26.96 10.70 1.28
N THR A 106 -26.57 10.71 0.01
CA THR A 106 -26.50 9.52 -0.84
C THR A 106 -25.04 9.12 -1.09
N TRP A 107 -24.84 7.90 -1.65
CA TRP A 107 -23.55 7.49 -2.16
C TRP A 107 -23.47 7.67 -3.67
N GLY A 108 -22.28 7.91 -4.17
CA GLY A 108 -21.98 8.07 -5.58
C GLY A 108 -20.83 7.18 -6.06
N SER A 109 -20.79 6.91 -7.36
CA SER A 109 -19.64 6.30 -8.03
C SER A 109 -19.46 6.99 -9.37
N TYR A 110 -18.31 7.62 -9.54
CA TYR A 110 -18.01 8.43 -10.72
C TYR A 110 -16.60 8.16 -11.23
N THR A 111 -16.41 8.34 -12.55
CA THR A 111 -15.11 8.32 -13.19
C THR A 111 -14.88 9.63 -13.93
N ILE A 112 -13.73 10.25 -13.74
CA ILE A 112 -13.25 11.34 -14.59
C ILE A 112 -12.40 10.73 -15.68
N GLN A 113 -12.68 11.08 -16.95
CA GLN A 113 -11.96 10.63 -18.13
C GLN A 113 -11.60 11.80 -19.04
N GLU A 114 -10.43 11.74 -19.65
CA GLU A 114 -9.99 12.67 -20.68
C GLU A 114 -10.54 12.26 -22.05
N GLY A 115 -10.96 13.24 -22.85
CA GLY A 115 -11.16 13.13 -24.30
C GLY A 115 -10.15 14.00 -25.02
N GLU A 116 -10.19 13.97 -26.36
CA GLU A 116 -9.29 14.77 -27.19
C GLU A 116 -9.40 16.27 -26.89
N ASN A 117 -10.61 16.78 -26.65
CA ASN A 117 -10.88 18.21 -26.48
C ASN A 117 -11.63 18.53 -25.17
N ASP A 118 -12.08 17.54 -24.42
CA ASP A 118 -12.97 17.70 -23.30
C ASP A 118 -12.63 16.79 -22.12
N LEU A 119 -13.05 17.20 -20.93
CA LEU A 119 -13.01 16.37 -19.74
C LEU A 119 -14.44 15.89 -19.41
N PHE A 120 -14.59 14.60 -19.17
CA PHE A 120 -15.87 13.96 -18.93
C PHE A 120 -16.01 13.43 -17.51
N LEU A 121 -17.26 13.42 -17.01
CA LEU A 121 -17.63 12.78 -15.75
C LEU A 121 -18.69 11.71 -16.06
N LEU A 122 -18.39 10.47 -15.76
CA LEU A 122 -19.25 9.33 -15.92
C LEU A 122 -19.88 8.98 -14.57
N ASN A 123 -21.21 8.87 -14.51
CA ASN A 123 -21.90 8.30 -13.35
C ASN A 123 -21.99 6.78 -13.55
N ASN A 124 -21.18 6.02 -12.79
CA ASN A 124 -21.09 4.57 -12.94
C ASN A 124 -22.36 3.84 -12.43
N ARG A 125 -23.22 4.50 -11.62
CA ARG A 125 -24.45 3.90 -11.11
C ARG A 125 -25.57 3.86 -12.15
N ASN A 126 -25.67 4.88 -12.98
CA ASN A 126 -26.79 5.02 -13.93
C ASN A 126 -26.37 5.15 -15.40
N GLY A 127 -25.06 5.12 -15.66
CA GLY A 127 -24.49 5.21 -17.00
C GLY A 127 -24.55 6.59 -17.64
N LYS A 128 -25.06 7.62 -16.95
CA LYS A 128 -25.11 8.98 -17.49
C LYS A 128 -23.72 9.56 -17.61
N LYS A 129 -23.50 10.32 -18.67
CA LYS A 129 -22.25 10.98 -18.99
C LYS A 129 -22.46 12.48 -19.01
N TYR A 130 -21.51 13.20 -18.44
CA TYR A 130 -21.52 14.66 -18.36
C TYR A 130 -20.21 15.20 -18.93
N LYS A 131 -20.23 16.39 -19.48
CA LYS A 131 -19.06 17.14 -19.91
C LYS A 131 -18.85 18.32 -18.94
N PHE A 132 -17.60 18.55 -18.58
CA PHE A 132 -17.26 19.76 -17.83
C PHE A 132 -17.37 20.98 -18.73
N ASN A 133 -18.10 22.01 -18.30
CA ASN A 133 -18.14 23.30 -18.96
C ASN A 133 -16.91 24.11 -18.53
N LEU A 134 -15.90 24.16 -19.42
CA LEU A 134 -14.65 24.86 -19.16
C LEU A 134 -14.62 26.16 -20.00
N THR A 135 -14.05 27.22 -19.42
CA THR A 135 -13.79 28.48 -20.12
C THR A 135 -12.29 28.62 -20.29
N GLU A 136 -11.84 28.84 -21.53
CA GLU A 136 -10.43 29.13 -21.80
C GLU A 136 -10.03 30.45 -21.13
N VAL A 137 -8.88 30.45 -20.50
CA VAL A 137 -8.25 31.64 -19.91
C VAL A 137 -6.88 31.84 -20.54
N ASN A 138 -6.61 33.06 -21.00
CA ASN A 138 -5.34 33.46 -21.63
C ASN A 138 -4.35 33.99 -20.57
#